data_24dd3be9b4f227a79fb04a434cba35bb
#
_entry.id   24dd3be9b4f227a79fb04a434cba35bb
#
_cell.length_a   1.000
_cell.length_b   1.000
_cell.length_c   1.000
_cell.angle_alpha   90.00
_cell.angle_beta   90.00
_cell.angle_gamma   90.00
#
_symmetry.space_group_name_H-M   'P 1'
#
loop_
_entity.id
_entity.type
_entity.pdbx_description
1 polymer ?
#
loop_
_entity_poly.entity_id
_entity_poly.type
_entity_poly.pdbx_seq_one_letter_code
_entity_poly.pdbx_strand_id
1 'polypeptide(L)'
;MSLTFVSEQLLATNKLSHQDLYQVLGQLAERRIDYADLYFQSSYHEAWVIEDGIIKDGSYNIDQGVGVRAVSGEKTGFAYADQITLNALQQSAQAARSIVREQGDGRAHTLGEIGYRALYPLLDPLQSLPREEKIALLHRVDKVARAADARVQEVNASITGVYEQVLVAATDGTLAADVRPLVRLSVSVLVEQDGKRERGSSGGGGRFGYDYFLESVDGDVRADAYAKEAVRMALVNLGAVAAPAGNMPVVLGAGWPGVLLHEAVGHGLEGDFNRRGTSVFSGHMGELVASELCTVVDDGTLQGRRGSLAIDDEG
;
A
#
# COMPACT_ATOMS: atom_id res chain seq x y z
N MET A 1 2.09 -5.65 20.69
CA MET A 1 1.88 -6.92 19.93
C MET A 1 2.58 -6.90 18.58
N SER A 2 2.41 -5.90 17.73
CA SER A 2 3.10 -5.80 16.43
C SER A 2 4.63 -5.76 16.57
N LEU A 3 5.16 -4.92 17.44
CA LEU A 3 6.61 -4.78 17.64
C LEU A 3 7.28 -6.10 18.06
N THR A 4 6.76 -6.79 19.06
CA THR A 4 7.31 -8.07 19.51
C THR A 4 7.32 -9.10 18.38
N PHE A 5 6.18 -9.25 17.71
CA PHE A 5 6.03 -10.19 16.59
C PHE A 5 6.99 -9.88 15.44
N VAL A 6 7.02 -8.63 14.96
CA VAL A 6 7.88 -8.22 13.85
C VAL A 6 9.36 -8.29 14.22
N SER A 7 9.73 -7.92 15.46
CA SER A 7 11.11 -8.08 15.95
C SER A 7 11.57 -9.55 15.94
N GLU A 8 10.71 -10.48 16.31
CA GLU A 8 11.01 -11.91 16.22
C GLU A 8 11.25 -12.34 14.77
N GLN A 9 10.41 -11.88 13.85
CA GLN A 9 10.48 -12.26 12.43
C GLN A 9 11.67 -11.61 11.69
N LEU A 10 11.86 -10.30 11.84
CA LEU A 10 12.86 -9.56 11.07
C LEU A 10 14.23 -9.49 11.76
N LEU A 11 14.27 -9.41 13.10
CA LEU A 11 15.52 -9.25 13.82
C LEU A 11 16.05 -10.57 14.39
N ALA A 12 15.28 -11.24 15.25
CA ALA A 12 15.78 -12.43 15.95
C ALA A 12 16.14 -13.57 14.98
N THR A 13 15.34 -13.78 13.93
CA THR A 13 15.64 -14.74 12.85
C THR A 13 16.99 -14.46 12.17
N ASN A 14 17.37 -13.19 12.08
CA ASN A 14 18.64 -12.72 11.53
C ASN A 14 19.72 -12.47 12.59
N LYS A 15 19.49 -12.94 13.83
CA LYS A 15 20.41 -12.79 14.98
C LYS A 15 20.71 -11.33 15.33
N LEU A 16 19.74 -10.44 15.12
CA LEU A 16 19.79 -9.04 15.49
C LEU A 16 18.94 -8.79 16.75
N SER A 17 19.29 -7.77 17.50
CA SER A 17 18.58 -7.27 18.67
C SER A 17 18.35 -5.76 18.56
N HIS A 18 17.43 -5.22 19.35
CA HIS A 18 17.25 -3.75 19.44
C HIS A 18 18.54 -3.04 19.88
N GLN A 19 19.42 -3.71 20.63
CA GLN A 19 20.73 -3.17 21.04
C GLN A 19 21.64 -2.98 19.82
N ASP A 20 21.61 -3.89 18.85
CA ASP A 20 22.39 -3.77 17.61
C ASP A 20 21.90 -2.58 16.79
N LEU A 21 20.58 -2.36 16.70
CA LEU A 21 19.99 -1.19 16.02
C LEU A 21 20.45 0.10 16.70
N TYR A 22 20.39 0.15 18.03
CA TYR A 22 20.85 1.32 18.79
C TYR A 22 22.34 1.61 18.53
N GLN A 23 23.19 0.59 18.44
CA GLN A 23 24.61 0.76 18.14
C GLN A 23 24.83 1.30 16.72
N VAL A 24 24.08 0.81 15.71
CA VAL A 24 24.18 1.29 14.35
C VAL A 24 23.70 2.75 14.23
N LEU A 25 22.59 3.11 14.89
CA LEU A 25 22.11 4.49 14.99
C LEU A 25 23.14 5.39 15.68
N GLY A 26 23.81 4.90 16.73
CA GLY A 26 24.92 5.59 17.40
C GLY A 26 26.10 5.88 16.44
N GLN A 27 26.46 4.90 15.59
CA GLN A 27 27.49 5.08 14.56
C GLN A 27 27.11 6.13 13.52
N LEU A 28 25.82 6.22 13.12
CA LEU A 28 25.31 7.27 12.24
C LEU A 28 25.45 8.63 12.92
N ALA A 29 25.10 8.74 14.19
CA ALA A 29 25.11 9.97 14.99
C ALA A 29 26.55 10.48 15.31
N GLU A 30 27.61 9.69 15.13
CA GLU A 30 29.00 10.17 15.25
C GLU A 30 29.36 11.29 14.26
N ARG A 31 28.56 11.48 13.20
CA ARG A 31 28.64 12.60 12.27
C ARG A 31 27.59 13.65 12.63
N ARG A 32 27.78 14.87 12.16
CA ARG A 32 26.81 15.96 12.35
C ARG A 32 25.61 15.73 11.44
N ILE A 33 24.70 14.87 11.89
CA ILE A 33 23.41 14.59 11.26
C ILE A 33 22.28 15.14 12.14
N ASP A 34 21.18 15.51 11.52
CA ASP A 34 19.99 15.99 12.22
C ASP A 34 19.06 14.81 12.56
N TYR A 35 19.03 13.79 11.72
CA TYR A 35 18.18 12.61 11.86
C TYR A 35 18.76 11.42 11.10
N ALA A 36 18.57 10.22 11.60
CA ALA A 36 18.79 8.99 10.86
C ALA A 36 17.80 7.91 11.29
N ASP A 37 17.47 7.05 10.34
CA ASP A 37 16.62 5.88 10.58
C ASP A 37 17.11 4.62 9.87
N LEU A 38 16.59 3.50 10.38
CA LEU A 38 16.70 2.16 9.85
C LEU A 38 15.28 1.68 9.53
N TYR A 39 15.01 1.38 8.28
CA TYR A 39 13.72 0.87 7.81
C TYR A 39 13.89 -0.57 7.34
N PHE A 40 13.29 -1.51 8.07
CA PHE A 40 13.29 -2.93 7.73
C PHE A 40 11.97 -3.29 7.09
N GLN A 41 12.01 -4.08 6.05
CA GLN A 41 10.83 -4.59 5.38
C GLN A 41 10.99 -6.05 4.98
N SER A 42 9.92 -6.82 5.08
CA SER A 42 9.75 -8.11 4.43
C SER A 42 8.36 -8.18 3.85
N SER A 43 8.27 -8.43 2.55
CA SER A 43 7.02 -8.47 1.79
C SER A 43 6.88 -9.80 1.07
N TYR A 44 5.70 -10.41 1.22
CA TYR A 44 5.30 -11.63 0.52
C TYR A 44 4.14 -11.27 -0.40
N HIS A 45 4.30 -11.54 -1.69
CA HIS A 45 3.32 -11.26 -2.72
C HIS A 45 2.80 -12.55 -3.33
N GLU A 46 1.49 -12.72 -3.39
CA GLU A 46 0.85 -13.83 -4.07
C GLU A 46 -0.15 -13.29 -5.10
N ALA A 47 -0.21 -13.92 -6.26
CA ALA A 47 -1.22 -13.63 -7.27
C ALA A 47 -1.69 -14.91 -7.95
N TRP A 48 -2.99 -14.97 -8.26
CA TRP A 48 -3.62 -16.03 -9.07
C TRP A 48 -4.47 -15.36 -10.13
N VAL A 49 -4.38 -15.86 -11.36
CA VAL A 49 -5.09 -15.32 -12.53
C VAL A 49 -5.87 -16.43 -13.22
N ILE A 50 -7.15 -16.14 -13.50
CA ILE A 50 -7.99 -16.98 -14.36
C ILE A 50 -8.35 -16.21 -15.63
N GLU A 51 -8.29 -16.88 -16.77
CA GLU A 51 -8.76 -16.39 -18.06
C GLU A 51 -9.65 -17.48 -18.68
N ASP A 52 -10.87 -17.14 -18.97
CA ASP A 52 -11.85 -18.01 -19.61
C ASP A 52 -11.97 -19.41 -18.96
N GLY A 53 -12.08 -19.43 -17.63
CA GLY A 53 -12.23 -20.64 -16.84
C GLY A 53 -10.94 -21.45 -16.66
N ILE A 54 -9.78 -20.95 -17.12
CA ILE A 54 -8.48 -21.64 -17.02
C ILE A 54 -7.56 -20.82 -16.13
N ILE A 55 -7.00 -21.43 -15.08
CA ILE A 55 -5.94 -20.79 -14.29
C ILE A 55 -4.70 -20.67 -15.17
N LYS A 56 -4.29 -19.45 -15.45
CA LYS A 56 -3.17 -19.12 -16.34
C LYS A 56 -1.88 -18.92 -15.60
N ASP A 57 -1.95 -18.33 -14.43
CA ASP A 57 -0.77 -17.97 -13.64
C ASP A 57 -1.03 -18.09 -12.14
N GLY A 58 0.03 -18.43 -11.43
CA GLY A 58 0.12 -18.41 -9.99
C GLY A 58 1.54 -18.03 -9.60
N SER A 59 1.72 -16.84 -9.03
CA SER A 59 3.03 -16.33 -8.62
C SER A 59 3.12 -16.15 -7.11
N TYR A 60 4.33 -16.33 -6.59
CA TYR A 60 4.68 -16.07 -5.21
C TYR A 60 6.08 -15.48 -5.16
N ASN A 61 6.21 -14.26 -4.63
CA ASN A 61 7.48 -13.55 -4.53
C ASN A 61 7.72 -13.13 -3.09
N ILE A 62 8.99 -13.11 -2.71
CA ILE A 62 9.45 -12.64 -1.39
C ILE A 62 10.51 -11.59 -1.63
N ASP A 63 10.29 -10.41 -1.06
CA ASP A 63 11.25 -9.32 -1.03
C ASP A 63 11.53 -8.93 0.42
N GLN A 64 12.79 -8.72 0.75
CA GLN A 64 13.19 -8.26 2.08
C GLN A 64 14.42 -7.37 2.01
N GLY A 65 14.60 -6.55 3.00
CA GLY A 65 15.79 -5.73 3.10
C GLY A 65 15.73 -4.71 4.23
N VAL A 66 16.78 -3.90 4.28
CA VAL A 66 16.89 -2.77 5.18
C VAL A 66 17.40 -1.55 4.43
N GLY A 67 16.70 -0.43 4.60
CA GLY A 67 17.16 0.91 4.22
C GLY A 67 17.78 1.62 5.41
N VAL A 68 18.84 2.37 5.15
CA VAL A 68 19.49 3.25 6.14
C VAL A 68 19.51 4.65 5.56
N ARG A 69 18.91 5.59 6.26
CA ARG A 69 18.84 6.99 5.86
C ARG A 69 19.55 7.87 6.90
N ALA A 70 20.29 8.87 6.42
CA ALA A 70 20.87 9.92 7.25
C ALA A 70 20.57 11.29 6.63
N VAL A 71 20.11 12.23 7.45
CA VAL A 71 19.73 13.58 7.02
C VAL A 71 20.61 14.62 7.70
N SER A 72 21.13 15.57 6.94
CA SER A 72 21.89 16.72 7.44
C SER A 72 21.54 17.96 6.64
N GLY A 73 20.78 18.89 7.22
CA GLY A 73 20.18 20.03 6.53
C GLY A 73 19.31 19.58 5.36
N GLU A 74 19.63 20.04 4.17
CA GLU A 74 18.93 19.66 2.93
C GLU A 74 19.51 18.41 2.24
N LYS A 75 20.48 17.74 2.85
CA LYS A 75 21.13 16.57 2.26
C LYS A 75 20.60 15.30 2.90
N THR A 76 20.31 14.31 2.06
CA THR A 76 19.93 12.96 2.50
C THR A 76 20.90 11.94 1.93
N GLY A 77 21.53 11.17 2.79
CA GLY A 77 22.28 9.97 2.43
C GLY A 77 21.37 8.76 2.61
N PHE A 78 21.34 7.89 1.62
CA PHE A 78 20.56 6.67 1.65
C PHE A 78 21.37 5.48 1.13
N ALA A 79 21.27 4.36 1.83
CA ALA A 79 21.84 3.10 1.39
C ALA A 79 20.89 1.96 1.79
N TYR A 80 20.89 0.88 1.03
CA TYR A 80 20.05 -0.27 1.32
C TYR A 80 20.82 -1.59 1.13
N ALA A 81 20.31 -2.64 1.76
CA ALA A 81 20.77 -4.00 1.57
C ALA A 81 19.57 -4.96 1.58
N ASP A 82 19.63 -5.98 0.74
CA ASP A 82 18.66 -7.09 0.69
C ASP A 82 18.86 -8.11 1.81
N GLN A 83 20.02 -8.07 2.45
CA GLN A 83 20.37 -8.92 3.59
C GLN A 83 20.20 -8.17 4.90
N ILE A 84 19.35 -8.69 5.77
CA ILE A 84 19.15 -8.15 7.12
C ILE A 84 20.19 -8.77 8.05
N THR A 85 21.43 -8.27 8.00
CA THR A 85 22.53 -8.70 8.87
C THR A 85 23.23 -7.50 9.49
N LEU A 86 23.88 -7.68 10.65
CA LEU A 86 24.60 -6.60 11.30
C LEU A 86 25.69 -5.99 10.39
N ASN A 87 26.40 -6.84 9.65
CA ASN A 87 27.44 -6.37 8.71
C ASN A 87 26.84 -5.49 7.58
N ALA A 88 25.74 -5.92 6.97
CA ALA A 88 25.06 -5.16 5.93
C ALA A 88 24.53 -3.83 6.46
N LEU A 89 23.95 -3.83 7.68
CA LEU A 89 23.50 -2.62 8.37
C LEU A 89 24.65 -1.63 8.58
N GLN A 90 25.79 -2.10 9.11
CA GLN A 90 26.97 -1.27 9.37
C GLN A 90 27.56 -0.69 8.08
N GLN A 91 27.63 -1.48 7.00
CA GLN A 91 28.10 -1.01 5.68
C GLN A 91 27.14 0.05 5.10
N SER A 92 25.83 -0.19 5.17
CA SER A 92 24.82 0.76 4.72
C SER A 92 24.85 2.05 5.55
N ALA A 93 25.04 1.95 6.86
CA ALA A 93 25.20 3.11 7.76
C ALA A 93 26.46 3.93 7.40
N GLN A 94 27.56 3.26 7.11
CA GLN A 94 28.80 3.94 6.68
C GLN A 94 28.61 4.65 5.34
N ALA A 95 27.89 4.04 4.39
CA ALA A 95 27.58 4.65 3.10
C ALA A 95 26.63 5.85 3.25
N ALA A 96 25.51 5.69 3.99
CA ALA A 96 24.54 6.76 4.21
C ALA A 96 25.17 7.98 4.91
N ARG A 97 25.96 7.76 5.98
CA ARG A 97 26.61 8.86 6.71
C ARG A 97 27.72 9.58 5.93
N SER A 98 28.18 9.04 4.81
CA SER A 98 29.26 9.64 3.99
C SER A 98 28.87 11.00 3.39
N ILE A 99 27.57 11.33 3.35
CA ILE A 99 27.03 12.62 2.94
C ILE A 99 27.57 13.77 3.80
N VAL A 100 27.87 13.51 5.09
CA VAL A 100 28.38 14.48 6.04
C VAL A 100 29.88 14.29 6.22
N ARG A 101 30.68 15.33 5.93
CA ARG A 101 32.13 15.32 6.10
C ARG A 101 32.60 15.72 7.50
N GLU A 102 31.81 16.57 8.17
CA GLU A 102 32.13 17.08 9.49
C GLU A 102 31.87 16.02 10.58
N GLN A 103 32.78 15.94 11.55
CA GLN A 103 32.53 15.16 12.76
C GLN A 103 31.59 15.95 13.68
N GLY A 104 30.66 15.25 14.31
CA GLY A 104 29.74 15.78 15.31
C GLY A 104 29.74 14.89 16.56
N ASP A 105 29.18 15.40 17.60
CA ASP A 105 28.94 14.72 18.88
C ASP A 105 27.47 14.29 19.03
N GLY A 106 26.82 14.03 17.89
CA GLY A 106 25.43 13.60 17.84
C GLY A 106 25.20 12.33 18.65
N ARG A 107 24.02 12.24 19.25
CA ARG A 107 23.61 11.08 20.06
C ARG A 107 22.31 10.52 19.53
N ALA A 108 22.24 9.19 19.49
CA ALA A 108 20.97 8.50 19.33
C ALA A 108 20.24 8.47 20.69
N HIS A 109 18.96 8.73 20.68
CA HIS A 109 18.13 8.55 21.85
C HIS A 109 17.86 7.06 22.07
N THR A 110 17.62 6.69 23.34
CA THR A 110 17.23 5.32 23.67
C THR A 110 15.93 4.98 22.94
N LEU A 111 15.92 3.84 22.25
CA LEU A 111 14.74 3.36 21.54
C LEU A 111 13.58 3.10 22.50
N GLY A 112 12.41 3.61 22.17
CA GLY A 112 11.16 3.42 22.90
C GLY A 112 10.03 3.04 21.94
N GLU A 113 9.21 2.07 22.36
CA GLU A 113 8.05 1.65 21.57
C GLU A 113 7.04 2.80 21.44
N ILE A 114 6.65 3.10 20.21
CA ILE A 114 5.57 4.05 19.91
C ILE A 114 4.22 3.34 20.00
N GLY A 115 3.21 4.06 20.46
CA GLY A 115 1.85 3.54 20.57
C GLY A 115 1.29 3.09 19.23
N TYR A 116 0.87 1.82 19.15
CA TYR A 116 0.27 1.23 17.96
C TYR A 116 -1.24 1.50 17.90
N ARG A 117 -1.74 2.02 16.78
CA ARG A 117 -3.16 2.17 16.50
C ARG A 117 -3.64 1.02 15.61
N ALA A 118 -4.53 0.17 16.13
CA ALA A 118 -5.07 -0.96 15.39
C ALA A 118 -6.10 -0.47 14.34
N LEU A 119 -5.68 -0.30 13.09
CA LEU A 119 -6.53 0.09 11.95
C LEU A 119 -6.98 -1.12 11.13
N TYR A 120 -6.31 -2.24 11.27
CA TYR A 120 -6.54 -3.50 10.57
C TYR A 120 -6.02 -4.69 11.39
N PRO A 121 -6.46 -5.92 11.11
CA PRO A 121 -5.99 -7.08 11.83
C PRO A 121 -4.52 -7.40 11.52
N LEU A 122 -3.79 -7.85 12.54
CA LEU A 122 -2.41 -8.36 12.40
C LEU A 122 -2.48 -9.81 11.93
N LEU A 123 -2.60 -10.05 10.63
CA LEU A 123 -2.73 -11.38 10.05
C LEU A 123 -1.88 -11.53 8.78
N ASP A 124 -1.52 -12.76 8.47
CA ASP A 124 -1.01 -13.12 7.14
C ASP A 124 -2.21 -13.40 6.22
N PRO A 125 -2.50 -12.49 5.26
CA PRO A 125 -3.64 -12.66 4.37
C PRO A 125 -3.47 -13.85 3.42
N LEU A 126 -2.22 -14.25 3.13
CA LEU A 126 -1.91 -15.34 2.19
C LEU A 126 -2.31 -16.69 2.77
N GLN A 127 -2.37 -16.81 4.11
CA GLN A 127 -2.77 -18.02 4.83
C GLN A 127 -4.27 -18.03 5.21
N SER A 128 -5.01 -16.95 4.92
CA SER A 128 -6.43 -16.85 5.30
C SER A 128 -7.36 -17.79 4.52
N LEU A 129 -6.95 -18.21 3.32
CA LEU A 129 -7.58 -19.28 2.55
C LEU A 129 -6.54 -20.26 2.00
N PRO A 130 -6.84 -21.58 1.98
CA PRO A 130 -6.00 -22.55 1.28
C PRO A 130 -6.02 -22.30 -0.24
N ARG A 131 -4.99 -22.78 -0.93
CA ARG A 131 -4.80 -22.59 -2.38
C ARG A 131 -6.04 -23.01 -3.18
N GLU A 132 -6.60 -24.15 -2.84
CA GLU A 132 -7.74 -24.75 -3.54
C GLU A 132 -8.97 -23.84 -3.44
N GLU A 133 -9.18 -23.20 -2.31
CA GLU A 133 -10.29 -22.26 -2.09
C GLU A 133 -10.08 -20.95 -2.85
N LYS A 134 -8.85 -20.45 -2.97
CA LYS A 134 -8.51 -19.29 -3.81
C LYS A 134 -8.82 -19.57 -5.28
N ILE A 135 -8.46 -20.75 -5.76
CA ILE A 135 -8.75 -21.20 -7.13
C ILE A 135 -10.27 -21.36 -7.31
N ALA A 136 -10.96 -21.98 -6.34
CA ALA A 136 -12.40 -22.13 -6.38
C ALA A 136 -13.14 -20.79 -6.40
N LEU A 137 -12.63 -19.78 -5.69
CA LEU A 137 -13.15 -18.40 -5.71
C LEU A 137 -13.05 -17.80 -7.11
N LEU A 138 -11.93 -17.94 -7.81
CA LEU A 138 -11.77 -17.45 -9.18
C LEU A 138 -12.71 -18.18 -10.16
N HIS A 139 -12.86 -19.50 -10.07
CA HIS A 139 -13.82 -20.24 -10.88
C HIS A 139 -15.28 -19.84 -10.59
N ARG A 140 -15.60 -19.52 -9.33
CA ARG A 140 -16.91 -18.98 -8.94
C ARG A 140 -17.17 -17.65 -9.64
N VAL A 141 -16.22 -16.73 -9.63
CA VAL A 141 -16.32 -15.42 -10.28
C VAL A 141 -16.56 -15.56 -11.79
N ASP A 142 -15.80 -16.42 -12.47
CA ASP A 142 -15.97 -16.72 -13.90
C ASP A 142 -17.39 -17.25 -14.18
N LYS A 143 -17.84 -18.24 -13.40
CA LYS A 143 -19.16 -18.84 -13.53
C LYS A 143 -20.29 -17.84 -13.32
N VAL A 144 -20.19 -16.99 -12.29
CA VAL A 144 -21.20 -15.97 -11.96
C VAL A 144 -21.25 -14.91 -13.04
N ALA A 145 -20.10 -14.44 -13.55
CA ALA A 145 -20.05 -13.48 -14.64
C ALA A 145 -20.71 -14.03 -15.92
N ARG A 146 -20.41 -15.26 -16.32
CA ARG A 146 -21.01 -15.90 -17.50
C ARG A 146 -22.51 -16.17 -17.36
N ALA A 147 -22.97 -16.47 -16.15
CA ALA A 147 -24.38 -16.71 -15.85
C ALA A 147 -25.21 -15.41 -15.81
N ALA A 148 -24.57 -14.25 -15.62
CA ALA A 148 -25.24 -12.97 -15.48
C ALA A 148 -25.82 -12.46 -16.80
N ASP A 149 -25.17 -12.73 -17.96
CA ASP A 149 -25.68 -12.35 -19.28
C ASP A 149 -25.08 -13.23 -20.38
N ALA A 150 -25.91 -13.65 -21.34
CA ALA A 150 -25.50 -14.52 -22.44
C ALA A 150 -24.52 -13.87 -23.45
N ARG A 151 -24.38 -12.53 -23.44
CA ARG A 151 -23.44 -11.77 -24.28
C ARG A 151 -22.00 -11.79 -23.75
N VAL A 152 -21.75 -12.33 -22.55
CA VAL A 152 -20.41 -12.47 -22.00
C VAL A 152 -19.60 -13.44 -22.85
N GLN A 153 -18.49 -12.97 -23.42
CA GLN A 153 -17.59 -13.73 -24.26
C GLN A 153 -16.32 -14.13 -23.49
N GLU A 154 -15.69 -13.19 -22.80
CA GLU A 154 -14.44 -13.40 -22.05
C GLU A 154 -14.63 -12.95 -20.61
N VAL A 155 -14.02 -13.72 -19.70
CA VAL A 155 -13.92 -13.37 -18.27
C VAL A 155 -12.48 -13.51 -17.82
N ASN A 156 -11.92 -12.43 -17.32
CA ASN A 156 -10.61 -12.40 -16.72
C ASN A 156 -10.74 -11.97 -15.26
N ALA A 157 -10.21 -12.75 -14.34
CA ALA A 157 -10.20 -12.38 -12.94
C ALA A 157 -8.84 -12.67 -12.30
N SER A 158 -8.49 -11.88 -11.29
CA SER A 158 -7.28 -12.10 -10.50
C SER A 158 -7.53 -11.81 -9.03
N ILE A 159 -6.92 -12.61 -8.17
CA ILE A 159 -6.75 -12.27 -6.76
C ILE A 159 -5.28 -12.05 -6.48
N THR A 160 -5.01 -11.01 -5.69
CA THR A 160 -3.65 -10.70 -5.22
C THR A 160 -3.68 -10.48 -3.72
N GLY A 161 -2.62 -10.90 -3.06
CA GLY A 161 -2.40 -10.65 -1.65
C GLY A 161 -0.99 -10.20 -1.37
N VAL A 162 -0.84 -9.33 -0.39
CA VAL A 162 0.44 -8.88 0.13
C VAL A 162 0.43 -9.03 1.63
N TYR A 163 1.46 -9.66 2.14
CA TYR A 163 1.78 -9.71 3.55
C TYR A 163 3.08 -8.97 3.78
N GLU A 164 3.00 -7.80 4.40
CA GLU A 164 4.15 -6.95 4.64
C GLU A 164 4.39 -6.76 6.13
N GLN A 165 5.65 -6.83 6.52
CA GLN A 165 6.14 -6.55 7.87
C GLN A 165 7.15 -5.41 7.79
N VAL A 166 6.97 -4.41 8.63
CA VAL A 166 7.81 -3.22 8.69
C VAL A 166 8.28 -2.98 10.11
N LEU A 167 9.56 -2.61 10.27
CA LEU A 167 10.11 -2.12 11.53
C LEU A 167 10.96 -0.88 11.26
N VAL A 168 10.70 0.17 12.03
CA VAL A 168 11.43 1.45 11.97
C VAL A 168 12.13 1.69 13.30
N ALA A 169 13.42 2.07 13.23
CA ALA A 169 14.18 2.53 14.38
C ALA A 169 14.93 3.82 14.02
N ALA A 170 14.82 4.88 14.83
CA ALA A 170 15.41 6.16 14.51
C ALA A 170 16.19 6.79 15.65
N THR A 171 17.04 7.80 15.31
CA THR A 171 17.91 8.49 16.27
C THR A 171 17.17 9.33 17.29
N ASP A 172 15.94 9.73 17.04
CA ASP A 172 15.07 10.43 17.98
C ASP A 172 14.45 9.52 19.05
N GLY A 173 14.75 8.21 18.99
CA GLY A 173 14.24 7.20 19.91
C GLY A 173 13.06 6.40 19.39
N THR A 174 12.56 6.70 18.20
CA THR A 174 11.47 5.94 17.56
C THR A 174 11.83 4.46 17.43
N LEU A 175 10.93 3.59 17.88
CA LEU A 175 10.91 2.16 17.60
C LEU A 175 9.48 1.73 17.35
N ALA A 176 9.15 1.48 16.10
CA ALA A 176 7.80 1.17 15.65
C ALA A 176 7.79 -0.04 14.72
N ALA A 177 6.68 -0.76 14.69
CA ALA A 177 6.52 -1.90 13.78
C ALA A 177 5.06 -2.11 13.39
N ASP A 178 4.87 -2.61 12.17
CA ASP A 178 3.56 -2.85 11.61
C ASP A 178 3.52 -4.17 10.83
N VAL A 179 2.33 -4.78 10.79
CA VAL A 179 2.00 -5.92 9.94
C VAL A 179 0.86 -5.48 9.02
N ARG A 180 1.13 -5.40 7.74
CA ARG A 180 0.26 -4.79 6.73
C ARG A 180 -0.33 -5.84 5.80
N PRO A 181 -1.49 -6.43 6.11
CA PRO A 181 -2.20 -7.28 5.17
C PRO A 181 -2.79 -6.43 4.04
N LEU A 182 -2.85 -6.98 2.84
CA LEU A 182 -3.55 -6.35 1.73
C LEU A 182 -4.03 -7.41 0.75
N VAL A 183 -5.32 -7.37 0.40
CA VAL A 183 -5.90 -8.24 -0.62
C VAL A 183 -6.68 -7.45 -1.66
N ARG A 184 -6.73 -7.98 -2.89
CA ARG A 184 -7.51 -7.44 -3.98
C ARG A 184 -8.08 -8.55 -4.85
N LEU A 185 -9.35 -8.41 -5.24
CA LEU A 185 -9.99 -9.15 -6.32
C LEU A 185 -10.28 -8.15 -7.46
N SER A 186 -9.90 -8.50 -8.68
CA SER A 186 -10.20 -7.74 -9.88
C SER A 186 -10.91 -8.64 -10.88
N VAL A 187 -11.95 -8.12 -11.53
CA VAL A 187 -12.75 -8.82 -12.54
C VAL A 187 -12.87 -7.94 -13.76
N SER A 188 -12.62 -8.47 -14.94
CA SER A 188 -12.83 -7.81 -16.23
C SER A 188 -13.61 -8.74 -17.15
N VAL A 189 -14.64 -8.22 -17.77
CA VAL A 189 -15.55 -8.98 -18.64
C VAL A 189 -15.61 -8.31 -20.02
N LEU A 190 -15.57 -9.10 -21.08
CA LEU A 190 -15.86 -8.68 -22.43
C LEU A 190 -17.25 -9.19 -22.82
N VAL A 191 -18.10 -8.31 -23.31
CA VAL A 191 -19.40 -8.63 -23.90
C VAL A 191 -19.41 -8.31 -25.38
N GLU A 192 -20.21 -9.05 -26.15
CA GLU A 192 -20.38 -8.82 -27.58
C GLU A 192 -21.86 -8.83 -27.95
N GLN A 193 -22.30 -7.86 -28.76
CA GLN A 193 -23.61 -7.81 -29.35
C GLN A 193 -23.54 -7.11 -30.71
N ASP A 194 -24.09 -7.77 -31.75
CA ASP A 194 -24.18 -7.23 -33.11
C ASP A 194 -22.82 -6.77 -33.69
N GLY A 195 -21.73 -7.50 -33.31
CA GLY A 195 -20.37 -7.18 -33.72
C GLY A 195 -19.70 -6.06 -32.93
N LYS A 196 -20.40 -5.42 -32.01
CA LYS A 196 -19.82 -4.47 -31.06
C LYS A 196 -19.31 -5.20 -29.83
N ARG A 197 -18.07 -4.91 -29.43
CA ARG A 197 -17.41 -5.49 -28.26
C ARG A 197 -17.08 -4.41 -27.26
N GLU A 198 -17.44 -4.63 -26.00
CA GLU A 198 -17.16 -3.70 -24.93
C GLU A 198 -16.70 -4.40 -23.65
N ARG A 199 -15.84 -3.73 -22.90
CA ARG A 199 -15.35 -4.22 -21.62
C ARG A 199 -15.99 -3.50 -20.45
N GLY A 200 -16.17 -4.25 -19.37
CA GLY A 200 -16.49 -3.72 -18.05
C GLY A 200 -15.59 -4.33 -17.00
N SER A 201 -15.30 -3.60 -15.97
CA SER A 201 -14.47 -4.08 -14.87
C SER A 201 -15.03 -3.67 -13.52
N SER A 202 -14.78 -4.50 -12.52
CA SER A 202 -15.10 -4.24 -11.14
C SER A 202 -14.09 -4.93 -10.23
N GLY A 203 -14.13 -4.65 -8.95
CA GLY A 203 -13.27 -5.26 -7.98
C GLY A 203 -13.05 -4.37 -6.77
N GLY A 204 -12.30 -4.87 -5.84
CA GLY A 204 -11.98 -4.17 -4.62
C GLY A 204 -11.08 -4.99 -3.72
N GLY A 205 -10.91 -4.52 -2.50
CA GLY A 205 -10.10 -5.15 -1.49
C GLY A 205 -9.75 -4.15 -0.39
N GLY A 206 -8.85 -4.54 0.46
CA GLY A 206 -8.42 -3.73 1.59
C GLY A 206 -7.46 -4.50 2.48
N ARG A 207 -7.31 -4.03 3.70
CA ARG A 207 -6.43 -4.59 4.72
C ARG A 207 -7.12 -5.73 5.47
N PHE A 208 -7.36 -6.85 4.76
CA PHE A 208 -8.10 -8.03 5.21
C PHE A 208 -7.40 -9.31 4.77
N GLY A 209 -7.96 -10.46 5.12
CA GLY A 209 -7.67 -11.75 4.51
C GLY A 209 -8.50 -11.98 3.23
N TYR A 210 -8.23 -13.06 2.51
CA TYR A 210 -9.00 -13.43 1.31
C TYR A 210 -10.45 -13.84 1.62
N ASP A 211 -10.75 -14.25 2.86
CA ASP A 211 -12.09 -14.53 3.37
C ASP A 211 -13.03 -13.34 3.23
N TYR A 212 -12.51 -12.10 3.20
CA TYR A 212 -13.23 -10.89 2.88
C TYR A 212 -14.08 -11.00 1.60
N PHE A 213 -13.61 -11.71 0.59
CA PHE A 213 -14.33 -11.89 -0.67
C PHE A 213 -15.48 -12.89 -0.58
N LEU A 214 -15.53 -13.70 0.47
CA LEU A 214 -16.59 -14.66 0.74
C LEU A 214 -17.71 -14.10 1.63
N GLU A 215 -17.52 -12.91 2.21
CA GLU A 215 -18.52 -12.25 3.02
C GLU A 215 -19.76 -11.88 2.20
N SER A 216 -20.93 -11.89 2.87
CA SER A 216 -22.19 -11.43 2.27
C SER A 216 -22.33 -9.92 2.37
N VAL A 217 -22.65 -9.27 1.25
CA VAL A 217 -22.90 -7.83 1.13
C VAL A 217 -24.17 -7.63 0.34
N ASP A 218 -25.16 -6.97 0.93
CA ASP A 218 -26.47 -6.67 0.30
C ASP A 218 -27.19 -7.92 -0.28
N GLY A 219 -26.97 -9.08 0.36
CA GLY A 219 -27.59 -10.35 -0.04
C GLY A 219 -26.78 -11.18 -1.04
N ASP A 220 -25.70 -10.64 -1.59
CA ASP A 220 -24.77 -11.37 -2.46
C ASP A 220 -23.46 -11.67 -1.74
N VAL A 221 -22.73 -12.69 -2.19
CA VAL A 221 -21.31 -12.83 -1.84
C VAL A 221 -20.51 -11.72 -2.53
N ARG A 222 -19.60 -11.07 -1.81
CA ARG A 222 -18.83 -9.92 -2.31
C ARG A 222 -18.16 -10.18 -3.67
N ALA A 223 -17.55 -11.35 -3.85
CA ALA A 223 -16.95 -11.73 -5.12
C ALA A 223 -17.98 -11.84 -6.26
N ASP A 224 -19.19 -12.34 -5.96
CA ASP A 224 -20.28 -12.42 -6.93
C ASP A 224 -20.80 -11.03 -7.31
N ALA A 225 -20.86 -10.12 -6.34
CA ALA A 225 -21.25 -8.73 -6.58
C ALA A 225 -20.26 -8.04 -7.53
N TYR A 226 -18.94 -8.26 -7.37
CA TYR A 226 -17.94 -7.74 -8.30
C TYR A 226 -18.08 -8.34 -9.71
N ALA A 227 -18.34 -9.65 -9.82
CA ALA A 227 -18.57 -10.29 -11.11
C ALA A 227 -19.81 -9.70 -11.84
N LYS A 228 -20.92 -9.58 -11.14
CA LYS A 228 -22.16 -8.99 -11.66
C LYS A 228 -21.97 -7.53 -12.06
N GLU A 229 -21.26 -6.75 -11.26
CA GLU A 229 -20.98 -5.34 -11.56
C GLU A 229 -20.08 -5.17 -12.79
N ALA A 230 -19.06 -6.02 -12.97
CA ALA A 230 -18.22 -6.01 -14.17
C ALA A 230 -19.07 -6.27 -15.44
N VAL A 231 -19.98 -7.23 -15.37
CA VAL A 231 -20.93 -7.51 -16.48
C VAL A 231 -21.86 -6.31 -16.72
N ARG A 232 -22.45 -5.75 -15.66
CA ARG A 232 -23.33 -4.56 -15.76
C ARG A 232 -22.60 -3.39 -16.45
N MET A 233 -21.35 -3.13 -16.08
CA MET A 233 -20.54 -2.07 -16.69
C MET A 233 -20.26 -2.33 -18.17
N ALA A 234 -19.94 -3.56 -18.55
CA ALA A 234 -19.73 -3.94 -19.95
C ALA A 234 -21.00 -3.75 -20.78
N LEU A 235 -22.15 -4.14 -20.23
CA LEU A 235 -23.46 -3.96 -20.90
C LEU A 235 -23.85 -2.48 -21.03
N VAL A 236 -23.57 -1.65 -20.03
CA VAL A 236 -23.77 -0.19 -20.13
C VAL A 236 -22.92 0.39 -21.24
N ASN A 237 -21.66 -0.05 -21.35
CA ASN A 237 -20.74 0.42 -22.38
C ASN A 237 -21.18 0.04 -23.81
N LEU A 238 -21.89 -1.08 -24.00
CA LEU A 238 -22.50 -1.41 -25.31
C LEU A 238 -23.46 -0.33 -25.81
N GLY A 239 -24.22 0.28 -24.89
CA GLY A 239 -25.15 1.37 -25.18
C GLY A 239 -24.55 2.78 -25.12
N ALA A 240 -23.25 2.89 -24.80
CA ALA A 240 -22.61 4.19 -24.61
C ALA A 240 -22.54 5.00 -25.91
N VAL A 241 -22.71 6.30 -25.77
CA VAL A 241 -22.55 7.31 -26.84
C VAL A 241 -21.32 8.17 -26.49
N ALA A 242 -20.77 8.86 -27.50
CA ALA A 242 -19.67 9.80 -27.28
C ALA A 242 -20.07 10.89 -26.28
N ALA A 243 -19.21 11.16 -25.31
CA ALA A 243 -19.39 12.27 -24.38
C ALA A 243 -19.33 13.61 -25.17
N PRO A 244 -20.17 14.60 -24.83
CA PRO A 244 -20.08 15.91 -25.46
C PRO A 244 -18.77 16.58 -25.10
N ALA A 245 -18.10 17.15 -26.11
CA ALA A 245 -16.90 17.97 -25.89
C ALA A 245 -17.32 19.43 -25.65
N GLY A 246 -16.76 20.09 -24.66
CA GLY A 246 -17.03 21.48 -24.36
C GLY A 246 -16.90 21.85 -22.89
N ASN A 247 -17.15 23.11 -22.61
CA ASN A 247 -17.17 23.62 -21.23
C ASN A 247 -18.59 23.49 -20.67
N MET A 248 -18.76 22.75 -19.61
CA MET A 248 -20.08 22.49 -19.03
C MET A 248 -20.00 22.26 -17.52
N PRO A 249 -21.06 22.46 -16.75
CA PRO A 249 -21.17 22.08 -15.37
C PRO A 249 -21.02 20.55 -15.21
N VAL A 250 -20.19 20.12 -14.25
CA VAL A 250 -19.91 18.70 -13.97
C VAL A 250 -20.21 18.40 -12.50
N VAL A 251 -20.94 17.33 -12.25
CA VAL A 251 -21.14 16.77 -10.91
C VAL A 251 -20.24 15.54 -10.75
N LEU A 252 -19.34 15.59 -9.77
CA LEU A 252 -18.47 14.49 -9.42
C LEU A 252 -19.12 13.65 -8.30
N GLY A 253 -19.41 12.38 -8.58
CA GLY A 253 -19.90 11.43 -7.58
C GLY A 253 -18.77 10.90 -6.69
N ALA A 254 -19.13 10.14 -5.63
CA ALA A 254 -18.16 9.44 -4.81
C ALA A 254 -17.45 8.31 -5.59
N GLY A 255 -16.20 8.01 -5.21
CA GLY A 255 -15.39 6.94 -5.81
C GLY A 255 -14.23 7.46 -6.65
N TRP A 256 -14.15 7.07 -7.92
CA TRP A 256 -13.04 7.46 -8.83
C TRP A 256 -12.69 8.95 -8.88
N PRO A 257 -13.63 9.90 -8.77
CA PRO A 257 -13.29 11.32 -8.66
C PRO A 257 -12.38 11.67 -7.46
N GLY A 258 -12.25 10.80 -6.46
CA GLY A 258 -11.24 10.94 -5.41
C GLY A 258 -9.81 10.96 -5.95
N VAL A 259 -9.54 10.28 -7.08
CA VAL A 259 -8.22 10.32 -7.75
C VAL A 259 -7.97 11.73 -8.32
N LEU A 260 -8.97 12.40 -8.86
CA LEU A 260 -8.82 13.79 -9.29
C LEU A 260 -8.41 14.73 -8.13
N LEU A 261 -8.98 14.52 -6.94
CA LEU A 261 -8.60 15.29 -5.76
C LEU A 261 -7.18 14.95 -5.29
N HIS A 262 -6.78 13.67 -5.38
CA HIS A 262 -5.41 13.23 -5.11
C HIS A 262 -4.41 13.97 -6.03
N GLU A 263 -4.65 14.00 -7.34
CA GLU A 263 -3.79 14.69 -8.31
C GLU A 263 -3.82 16.23 -8.15
N ALA A 264 -5.01 16.80 -7.94
CA ALA A 264 -5.15 18.25 -7.89
C ALA A 264 -4.70 18.88 -6.58
N VAL A 265 -4.80 18.17 -5.46
CA VAL A 265 -4.55 18.71 -4.12
C VAL A 265 -3.53 17.84 -3.37
N GLY A 266 -3.70 16.51 -3.39
CA GLY A 266 -2.93 15.58 -2.57
C GLY A 266 -1.42 15.72 -2.77
N HIS A 267 -0.92 15.67 -3.99
CA HIS A 267 0.50 15.85 -4.29
C HIS A 267 1.03 17.24 -3.88
N GLY A 268 0.19 18.27 -3.93
CA GLY A 268 0.57 19.60 -3.46
C GLY A 268 0.71 19.71 -1.94
N LEU A 269 0.15 18.76 -1.18
CA LEU A 269 0.23 18.72 0.29
C LEU A 269 1.38 17.86 0.82
N GLU A 270 2.13 17.18 -0.05
CA GLU A 270 3.29 16.37 0.35
C GLU A 270 4.32 17.22 1.11
N GLY A 271 4.83 16.67 2.22
CA GLY A 271 5.67 17.42 3.16
C GLY A 271 6.98 17.90 2.56
N ASP A 272 7.60 17.11 1.65
CA ASP A 272 8.87 17.48 1.02
C ASP A 272 8.73 18.65 0.04
N PHE A 273 7.66 18.73 -0.75
CA PHE A 273 7.38 19.85 -1.64
C PHE A 273 7.09 21.13 -0.84
N ASN A 274 6.32 21.03 0.25
CA ASN A 274 6.01 22.15 1.12
C ASN A 274 7.27 22.65 1.85
N ARG A 275 8.12 21.75 2.35
CA ARG A 275 9.38 22.08 2.99
C ARG A 275 10.34 22.82 2.04
N ARG A 276 10.41 22.42 0.78
CA ARG A 276 11.23 23.06 -0.25
C ARG A 276 10.63 24.36 -0.79
N GLY A 277 9.41 24.70 -0.42
CA GLY A 277 8.70 25.88 -0.94
C GLY A 277 8.33 25.78 -2.42
N THR A 278 8.20 24.55 -2.97
CA THR A 278 7.88 24.32 -4.37
C THR A 278 6.39 24.03 -4.63
N SER A 279 5.63 23.77 -3.57
CA SER A 279 4.18 23.63 -3.68
C SER A 279 3.47 24.98 -3.66
N VAL A 280 2.35 25.06 -4.38
CA VAL A 280 1.43 26.22 -4.31
C VAL A 280 0.81 26.42 -2.92
N PHE A 281 0.83 25.39 -2.06
CA PHE A 281 0.33 25.44 -0.69
C PHE A 281 1.40 25.80 0.34
N SER A 282 2.66 25.98 -0.07
CA SER A 282 3.76 26.28 0.84
C SER A 282 3.54 27.62 1.54
N GLY A 283 3.60 27.59 2.87
CA GLY A 283 3.45 28.79 3.70
C GLY A 283 2.01 29.23 3.97
N HIS A 284 1.00 28.54 3.42
CA HIS A 284 -0.41 28.91 3.56
C HIS A 284 -1.13 28.20 4.73
N MET A 285 -0.37 27.69 5.70
CA MET A 285 -0.97 27.07 6.89
C MET A 285 -1.92 28.03 7.61
N GLY A 286 -3.18 27.62 7.78
CA GLY A 286 -4.23 28.44 8.40
C GLY A 286 -4.92 29.42 7.46
N GLU A 287 -4.56 29.46 6.19
CA GLU A 287 -5.20 30.30 5.18
C GLU A 287 -6.21 29.52 4.35
N LEU A 288 -7.20 30.20 3.78
CA LEU A 288 -8.16 29.63 2.84
C LEU A 288 -7.49 29.45 1.47
N VAL A 289 -7.33 28.20 1.03
CA VAL A 289 -6.65 27.87 -0.25
C VAL A 289 -7.60 27.41 -1.37
N ALA A 290 -8.88 27.30 -1.06
CA ALA A 290 -9.93 26.91 -2.03
C ALA A 290 -11.24 27.64 -1.69
N SER A 291 -12.33 27.30 -2.40
CA SER A 291 -13.67 27.81 -2.08
C SER A 291 -14.12 27.39 -0.68
N GLU A 292 -14.78 28.27 0.06
CA GLU A 292 -15.43 27.97 1.36
C GLU A 292 -16.43 26.80 1.27
N LEU A 293 -16.92 26.47 0.07
CA LEU A 293 -17.81 25.35 -0.17
C LEU A 293 -17.09 23.99 -0.22
N CYS A 294 -15.74 24.01 -0.25
CA CYS A 294 -14.92 22.79 -0.38
C CYS A 294 -14.15 22.52 0.91
N THR A 295 -14.30 21.32 1.45
CA THR A 295 -13.42 20.77 2.51
C THR A 295 -12.79 19.49 1.98
N VAL A 296 -11.44 19.45 1.96
CA VAL A 296 -10.68 18.25 1.57
C VAL A 296 -9.98 17.72 2.82
N VAL A 297 -10.17 16.42 3.08
CA VAL A 297 -9.55 15.73 4.21
C VAL A 297 -8.73 14.55 3.66
N ASP A 298 -7.44 14.53 3.99
CA ASP A 298 -6.56 13.37 3.80
C ASP A 298 -6.50 12.62 5.13
N ASP A 299 -7.01 11.38 5.15
CA ASP A 299 -7.14 10.57 6.35
C ASP A 299 -6.68 9.13 6.12
N GLY A 300 -5.43 8.84 6.48
CA GLY A 300 -4.84 7.49 6.48
C GLY A 300 -5.30 6.60 7.65
N THR A 301 -6.24 7.05 8.50
CA THR A 301 -6.66 6.33 9.72
C THR A 301 -8.01 5.63 9.61
N LEU A 302 -8.61 5.57 8.43
CA LEU A 302 -9.87 4.86 8.18
C LEU A 302 -9.64 3.35 8.24
N GLN A 303 -10.39 2.64 9.11
CA GLN A 303 -10.19 1.21 9.33
C GLN A 303 -10.37 0.37 8.06
N GLY A 304 -9.49 -0.60 7.86
CA GLY A 304 -9.56 -1.61 6.79
C GLY A 304 -9.37 -1.07 5.36
N ARG A 305 -9.15 0.23 5.17
CA ARG A 305 -8.95 0.80 3.84
C ARG A 305 -7.56 0.45 3.29
N ARG A 306 -7.44 0.37 1.97
CA ARG A 306 -6.18 0.07 1.28
C ARG A 306 -5.07 1.06 1.65
N GLY A 307 -5.39 2.36 1.72
CA GLY A 307 -4.45 3.44 2.03
C GLY A 307 -4.20 3.65 3.52
N SER A 308 -4.85 2.88 4.42
CA SER A 308 -4.65 3.06 5.86
C SER A 308 -3.31 2.51 6.31
N LEU A 309 -2.61 3.25 7.15
CA LEU A 309 -1.34 2.86 7.76
C LEU A 309 -1.39 3.12 9.27
N ALA A 310 -1.01 2.11 10.07
CA ALA A 310 -0.92 2.25 11.52
C ALA A 310 0.33 3.05 11.93
N ILE A 311 1.41 2.90 11.16
CA ILE A 311 2.62 3.73 11.17
C ILE A 311 2.99 4.05 9.73
N ASP A 312 3.69 5.14 9.50
CA ASP A 312 4.28 5.48 8.20
C ASP A 312 5.73 4.98 8.07
N ASP A 313 6.50 5.53 7.15
CA ASP A 313 7.89 5.11 6.90
C ASP A 313 8.89 5.74 7.88
N GLU A 314 8.41 6.61 8.77
CA GLU A 314 9.20 7.24 9.83
C GLU A 314 8.79 6.75 11.24
N GLY A 315 7.72 5.89 11.32
CA GLY A 315 7.25 5.23 12.54
C GLY A 315 5.99 5.93 13.17
#